data_cea133af2598008c7b327a9bdfd02a83
#
_entry.id   cea133af2598008c7b327a9bdfd02a83
#
_cell.length_a   1.000
_cell.length_b   1.000
_cell.length_c   1.000
_cell.angle_alpha   90.00
_cell.angle_beta   90.00
_cell.angle_gamma   90.00
#
_symmetry.space_group_name_H-M   'P 1'
#
loop_
_entity.id
_entity.type
_entity.pdbx_description
1 polymer ?
#
loop_
_entity_poly.entity_id
_entity_poly.type
_entity_poly.pdbx_seq_one_letter_code
_entity_poly.pdbx_strand_id
1 'polypeptide(L)'
;MHVADYKTTHPKTRSQWRKWLEKNHSTSPGIWLIYYKKGTGKRKFDYADAVEEALCFGWIDSRPRKIDDERAALKFTPRKPKSVWSKLNKQRIEKLIEQKLMTFAGLATIDRAKKNGSWNTLNVSDLHTDNNSMPDDLKKVLSKDKKAVANFLAFPPGYRKRFFFWIDSAKRPETKAARIKQTLLMAAANKKPGPKGFKL
;
A
#
# COMPACT_ATOMS: atom_id res chain seq x y z
N MET A 1 14.52 9.81 17.28
CA MET A 1 14.72 8.99 16.05
C MET A 1 15.03 9.92 14.91
N HIS A 2 16.30 10.05 14.52
CA HIS A 2 16.67 10.81 13.32
C HIS A 2 15.98 10.16 12.11
N VAL A 3 15.13 10.92 11.43
CA VAL A 3 14.64 10.54 10.11
C VAL A 3 15.86 10.57 9.19
N ALA A 4 16.40 9.41 8.85
CA ALA A 4 17.49 9.32 7.90
C ALA A 4 17.09 10.09 6.64
N ASP A 5 17.85 11.15 6.35
CA ASP A 5 17.59 11.96 5.16
C ASP A 5 18.13 11.17 3.96
N TYR A 6 17.21 10.43 3.29
CA TYR A 6 17.57 9.63 2.13
C TYR A 6 18.04 10.54 0.99
N LYS A 7 19.08 10.12 0.29
CA LYS A 7 19.53 10.78 -0.94
C LYS A 7 18.38 10.91 -1.95
N THR A 8 18.56 11.77 -2.93
CA THR A 8 17.61 11.96 -4.02
C THR A 8 18.17 11.45 -5.34
N THR A 9 17.31 11.02 -6.24
CA THR A 9 17.63 10.72 -7.64
C THR A 9 16.54 11.29 -8.55
N HIS A 10 16.92 11.73 -9.75
CA HIS A 10 15.98 12.29 -10.72
C HIS A 10 16.19 11.66 -12.11
N PRO A 11 15.86 10.37 -12.26
CA PRO A 11 15.94 9.71 -13.55
C PRO A 11 14.95 10.35 -14.52
N LYS A 12 15.37 10.54 -15.76
CA LYS A 12 14.53 11.13 -16.82
C LYS A 12 13.66 10.09 -17.50
N THR A 13 14.04 8.81 -17.47
CA THR A 13 13.35 7.70 -18.13
C THR A 13 13.24 6.50 -17.21
N ARG A 14 12.30 5.58 -17.54
CA ARG A 14 12.12 4.29 -16.88
C ARG A 14 13.44 3.49 -16.87
N SER A 15 14.17 3.46 -18.00
CA SER A 15 15.46 2.77 -18.12
C SER A 15 16.53 3.34 -17.18
N GLN A 16 16.61 4.66 -17.02
CA GLN A 16 17.53 5.25 -16.06
C GLN A 16 17.21 4.90 -14.61
N TRP A 17 15.91 4.81 -14.28
CA TRP A 17 15.48 4.35 -12.97
C TRP A 17 15.85 2.89 -12.73
N ARG A 18 15.63 2.01 -13.72
CA ARG A 18 16.06 0.62 -13.65
C ARG A 18 17.57 0.48 -13.43
N LYS A 19 18.39 1.19 -14.20
CA LYS A 19 19.86 1.21 -14.04
C LYS A 19 20.30 1.68 -12.66
N TRP A 20 19.60 2.65 -12.07
CA TRP A 20 19.87 3.07 -10.70
C TRP A 20 19.59 1.94 -9.71
N LEU A 21 18.47 1.26 -9.84
CA LEU A 21 18.10 0.11 -9.00
C LEU A 21 19.10 -1.03 -9.16
N GLU A 22 19.50 -1.38 -10.37
CA GLU A 22 20.52 -2.40 -10.64
C GLU A 22 21.80 -2.17 -9.83
N LYS A 23 22.25 -0.93 -9.80
CA LYS A 23 23.48 -0.55 -9.09
C LYS A 23 23.33 -0.44 -7.58
N ASN A 24 22.15 -0.08 -7.08
CA ASN A 24 21.99 0.40 -5.70
C ASN A 24 21.02 -0.41 -4.83
N HIS A 25 20.19 -1.32 -5.40
CA HIS A 25 19.11 -1.97 -4.66
C HIS A 25 19.58 -2.78 -3.45
N SER A 26 20.80 -3.33 -3.49
CA SER A 26 21.35 -4.19 -2.43
C SER A 26 22.05 -3.40 -1.31
N THR A 27 22.51 -2.17 -1.59
CA THR A 27 23.33 -1.38 -0.67
C THR A 27 22.63 -0.13 -0.13
N SER A 28 21.68 0.42 -0.88
CA SER A 28 20.98 1.63 -0.46
C SER A 28 19.83 1.32 0.52
N PRO A 29 19.72 2.03 1.66
CA PRO A 29 18.62 1.87 2.59
C PRO A 29 17.31 2.49 2.10
N GLY A 30 17.36 3.28 1.03
CA GLY A 30 16.22 3.95 0.42
C GLY A 30 16.64 5.19 -0.37
N ILE A 31 15.69 5.75 -1.12
CA ILE A 31 15.92 6.89 -2.01
C ILE A 31 14.64 7.71 -2.18
N TRP A 32 14.78 9.01 -2.39
CA TRP A 32 13.74 9.87 -2.91
C TRP A 32 13.87 9.95 -4.43
N LEU A 33 12.92 9.35 -5.15
CA LEU A 33 12.81 9.46 -6.60
C LEU A 33 12.06 10.75 -6.93
N ILE A 34 12.75 11.73 -7.53
CA ILE A 34 12.13 12.97 -8.02
C ILE A 34 11.53 12.71 -9.40
N TYR A 35 10.32 13.22 -9.61
CA TYR A 35 9.61 13.13 -10.89
C TYR A 35 8.81 14.40 -11.17
N TYR A 36 8.53 14.68 -12.44
CA TYR A 36 7.64 15.76 -12.84
C TYR A 36 6.19 15.39 -12.61
N LYS A 37 5.39 16.34 -12.14
CA LYS A 37 3.96 16.17 -11.94
C LYS A 37 3.23 15.99 -13.28
N LYS A 38 2.08 15.34 -13.23
CA LYS A 38 1.17 15.23 -14.38
C LYS A 38 0.72 16.65 -14.81
N GLY A 39 0.73 16.94 -16.12
CA GLY A 39 0.35 18.24 -16.64
C GLY A 39 1.51 19.19 -16.95
N THR A 40 2.75 18.90 -16.52
CA THR A 40 3.92 19.74 -16.86
C THR A 40 4.45 19.52 -18.28
N GLY A 41 4.00 18.49 -18.99
CA GLY A 41 4.57 18.06 -20.29
C GLY A 41 5.98 17.44 -20.20
N LYS A 42 6.65 17.56 -19.05
CA LYS A 42 8.05 17.11 -18.83
C LYS A 42 8.17 15.66 -18.36
N ARG A 43 7.06 15.02 -18.00
CA ARG A 43 7.03 13.67 -17.43
C ARG A 43 7.20 12.62 -18.53
N LYS A 44 8.28 11.83 -18.46
CA LYS A 44 8.64 10.80 -19.46
C LYS A 44 8.40 9.36 -19.00
N PHE A 45 8.05 9.12 -17.75
CA PHE A 45 7.60 7.83 -17.24
C PHE A 45 6.65 8.01 -16.06
N ASP A 46 5.80 7.03 -15.84
CA ASP A 46 4.70 7.12 -14.90
C ASP A 46 5.03 6.60 -13.50
N TYR A 47 4.11 6.88 -12.54
CA TYR A 47 4.13 6.26 -11.22
C TYR A 47 4.10 4.73 -11.30
N ALA A 48 3.29 4.17 -12.22
CA ALA A 48 3.21 2.74 -12.41
C ALA A 48 4.56 2.17 -12.83
N ASP A 49 5.23 2.79 -13.81
CA ASP A 49 6.57 2.40 -14.26
C ASP A 49 7.59 2.42 -13.11
N ALA A 50 7.54 3.48 -12.28
CA ALA A 50 8.46 3.59 -11.15
C ALA A 50 8.26 2.48 -10.11
N VAL A 51 7.01 2.12 -9.83
CA VAL A 51 6.66 1.04 -8.90
C VAL A 51 7.02 -0.32 -9.49
N GLU A 52 6.74 -0.56 -10.77
CA GLU A 52 7.05 -1.81 -11.44
C GLU A 52 8.54 -2.11 -11.45
N GLU A 53 9.38 -1.13 -11.82
CA GLU A 53 10.83 -1.30 -11.73
C GLU A 53 11.29 -1.57 -10.30
N ALA A 54 10.76 -0.85 -9.32
CA ALA A 54 11.09 -1.09 -7.91
C ALA A 54 10.71 -2.50 -7.46
N LEU A 55 9.54 -3.01 -7.86
CA LEU A 55 9.09 -4.39 -7.57
C LEU A 55 10.04 -5.43 -8.16
N CYS A 56 10.58 -5.18 -9.35
CA CYS A 56 11.57 -6.07 -9.97
C CYS A 56 12.80 -6.30 -9.09
N PHE A 57 13.16 -5.34 -8.24
CA PHE A 57 14.32 -5.40 -7.33
C PHE A 57 13.91 -5.60 -5.85
N GLY A 58 12.65 -5.94 -5.57
CA GLY A 58 12.17 -6.16 -4.20
C GLY A 58 12.00 -4.89 -3.37
N TRP A 59 11.82 -3.74 -4.03
CA TRP A 59 11.58 -2.44 -3.41
C TRP A 59 10.09 -2.06 -3.45
N ILE A 60 9.71 -1.05 -2.67
CA ILE A 60 8.35 -0.51 -2.60
C ILE A 60 8.39 0.99 -2.35
N ASP A 61 7.42 1.68 -2.92
CA ASP A 61 7.12 3.07 -2.63
C ASP A 61 6.45 3.27 -1.26
N SER A 62 6.49 4.49 -0.74
CA SER A 62 5.80 4.82 0.49
C SER A 62 5.21 6.23 0.47
N ARG A 63 5.96 7.25 0.90
CA ARG A 63 5.43 8.59 1.08
C ARG A 63 5.78 9.50 -0.10
N PRO A 64 4.80 10.26 -0.65
CA PRO A 64 5.10 11.37 -1.54
C PRO A 64 5.57 12.60 -0.74
N ARG A 65 6.35 13.47 -1.38
CA ARG A 65 6.79 14.77 -0.88
C ARG A 65 6.73 15.79 -2.02
N LYS A 66 6.15 16.95 -1.76
CA LYS A 66 6.24 18.10 -2.70
C LYS A 66 7.70 18.58 -2.70
N ILE A 67 8.24 18.86 -3.89
CA ILE A 67 9.54 19.53 -4.07
C ILE A 67 9.27 20.98 -4.42
N ASP A 68 8.55 21.21 -5.52
CA ASP A 68 8.15 22.53 -6.01
C ASP A 68 6.82 22.43 -6.78
N ASP A 69 6.48 23.44 -7.56
CA ASP A 69 5.21 23.44 -8.28
C ASP A 69 5.19 22.47 -9.45
N GLU A 70 6.31 22.14 -10.05
CA GLU A 70 6.43 21.20 -11.16
C GLU A 70 6.82 19.77 -10.72
N ARG A 71 7.52 19.61 -9.58
CA ARG A 71 8.11 18.35 -9.18
C ARG A 71 7.58 17.84 -7.83
N ALA A 72 7.56 16.55 -7.73
CA ALA A 72 7.36 15.85 -6.47
C ALA A 72 8.41 14.74 -6.33
N ALA A 73 8.56 14.20 -5.14
CA ALA A 73 9.38 13.03 -4.89
C ALA A 73 8.55 11.92 -4.27
N LEU A 74 8.88 10.68 -4.59
CA LEU A 74 8.32 9.49 -4.00
C LEU A 74 9.44 8.70 -3.33
N LYS A 75 9.22 8.32 -2.07
CA LYS A 75 10.19 7.53 -1.33
C LYS A 75 10.09 6.08 -1.72
N PHE A 76 11.21 5.48 -2.11
CA PHE A 76 11.38 4.06 -2.32
C PHE A 76 12.33 3.44 -1.30
N THR A 77 12.04 2.24 -0.84
CA THR A 77 12.87 1.48 0.11
C THR A 77 12.80 -0.02 -0.20
N PRO A 78 13.82 -0.81 0.20
CA PRO A 78 13.68 -2.26 0.23
C PRO A 78 12.44 -2.68 1.01
N ARG A 79 11.72 -3.69 0.51
CA ARG A 79 10.54 -4.22 1.22
C ARG A 79 10.97 -4.93 2.49
N LYS A 80 10.30 -4.60 3.59
CA LYS A 80 10.46 -5.33 4.85
C LYS A 80 9.87 -6.73 4.72
N PRO A 81 10.42 -7.75 5.39
CA PRO A 81 9.96 -9.15 5.25
C PRO A 81 8.46 -9.34 5.52
N LYS A 82 7.89 -8.57 6.46
CA LYS A 82 6.46 -8.65 6.84
C LYS A 82 5.60 -7.56 6.17
N SER A 83 6.09 -6.89 5.13
CA SER A 83 5.28 -5.93 4.37
C SER A 83 4.14 -6.63 3.68
N VAL A 84 2.93 -6.07 3.79
CA VAL A 84 1.73 -6.57 3.11
C VAL A 84 1.77 -6.28 1.61
N TRP A 85 1.08 -7.12 0.82
CA TRP A 85 1.05 -7.02 -0.63
C TRP A 85 -0.36 -6.66 -1.10
N SER A 86 -0.50 -5.51 -1.76
CA SER A 86 -1.78 -5.12 -2.36
C SER A 86 -2.10 -5.98 -3.58
N LYS A 87 -3.39 -6.17 -3.88
CA LYS A 87 -3.86 -6.87 -5.07
C LYS A 87 -3.23 -6.30 -6.35
N LEU A 88 -3.19 -4.97 -6.48
CA LEU A 88 -2.57 -4.29 -7.62
C LEU A 88 -1.08 -4.64 -7.80
N ASN A 89 -0.30 -4.68 -6.70
CA ASN A 89 1.12 -5.03 -6.81
C ASN A 89 1.32 -6.52 -7.12
N LYS A 90 0.42 -7.41 -6.68
CA LYS A 90 0.45 -8.82 -7.10
C LYS A 90 0.20 -8.96 -8.60
N GLN A 91 -0.80 -8.28 -9.14
CA GLN A 91 -1.11 -8.26 -10.58
C GLN A 91 0.06 -7.68 -11.42
N ARG A 92 0.72 -6.63 -10.92
CA ARG A 92 1.95 -6.12 -11.56
C ARG A 92 3.04 -7.18 -11.60
N ILE A 93 3.27 -7.87 -10.50
CA ILE A 93 4.29 -8.93 -10.41
C ILE A 93 4.01 -10.06 -11.37
N GLU A 94 2.77 -10.51 -11.50
CA GLU A 94 2.38 -11.55 -12.47
C GLU A 94 2.79 -11.15 -13.89
N LYS A 95 2.45 -9.94 -14.32
CA LYS A 95 2.85 -9.39 -15.62
C LYS A 95 4.37 -9.27 -15.77
N LEU A 96 5.07 -8.81 -14.72
CA LEU A 96 6.53 -8.66 -14.76
C LEU A 96 7.27 -10.00 -14.83
N ILE A 97 6.70 -11.06 -14.25
CA ILE A 97 7.21 -12.43 -14.37
C ILE A 97 7.02 -12.95 -15.80
N GLU A 98 5.82 -12.79 -16.37
CA GLU A 98 5.52 -13.17 -17.76
C GLU A 98 6.46 -12.48 -18.76
N GLN A 99 6.74 -11.19 -18.51
CA GLN A 99 7.65 -10.37 -19.32
C GLN A 99 9.14 -10.65 -19.04
N LYS A 100 9.48 -11.54 -18.11
CA LYS A 100 10.87 -11.87 -17.71
C LYS A 100 11.66 -10.65 -17.20
N LEU A 101 10.99 -9.67 -16.62
CA LEU A 101 11.60 -8.42 -16.12
C LEU A 101 12.04 -8.51 -14.65
N MET A 102 11.55 -9.52 -13.90
CA MET A 102 11.89 -9.71 -12.50
C MET A 102 13.36 -10.12 -12.32
N THR A 103 14.03 -9.51 -11.35
CA THR A 103 15.38 -9.94 -10.94
C THR A 103 15.30 -10.99 -9.84
N PHE A 104 16.43 -11.66 -9.57
CA PHE A 104 16.56 -12.59 -8.45
C PHE A 104 16.16 -11.95 -7.11
N ALA A 105 16.55 -10.69 -6.84
CA ALA A 105 16.21 -9.97 -5.62
C ALA A 105 14.70 -9.76 -5.46
N GLY A 106 14.01 -9.41 -6.56
CA GLY A 106 12.55 -9.28 -6.58
C GLY A 106 11.85 -10.61 -6.30
N LEU A 107 12.27 -11.68 -6.99
CA LEU A 107 11.70 -13.03 -6.81
C LEU A 107 11.94 -13.56 -5.38
N ALA A 108 13.14 -13.38 -4.83
CA ALA A 108 13.46 -13.78 -3.46
C ALA A 108 12.59 -13.04 -2.42
N THR A 109 12.22 -11.78 -2.70
CA THR A 109 11.33 -11.00 -1.82
C THR A 109 9.90 -11.54 -1.85
N ILE A 110 9.42 -11.99 -3.02
CA ILE A 110 8.10 -12.62 -3.18
C ILE A 110 8.08 -13.97 -2.47
N ASP A 111 9.09 -14.81 -2.69
CA ASP A 111 9.21 -16.13 -2.06
C ASP A 111 9.18 -16.02 -0.52
N ARG A 112 9.96 -15.09 0.03
CA ARG A 112 9.94 -14.78 1.47
C ARG A 112 8.55 -14.37 1.96
N ALA A 113 7.82 -13.55 1.21
CA ALA A 113 6.49 -13.11 1.56
C ALA A 113 5.46 -14.26 1.52
N LYS A 114 5.59 -15.19 0.57
CA LYS A 114 4.78 -16.41 0.51
C LYS A 114 5.07 -17.32 1.70
N LYS A 115 6.34 -17.57 2.01
CA LYS A 115 6.77 -18.41 3.14
C LYS A 115 6.31 -17.89 4.50
N ASN A 116 6.33 -16.58 4.73
CA ASN A 116 5.94 -15.98 6.03
C ASN A 116 4.46 -15.51 6.09
N GLY A 117 3.66 -15.79 5.07
CA GLY A 117 2.23 -15.48 5.00
C GLY A 117 1.89 -14.02 4.67
N SER A 118 2.88 -13.10 4.61
CA SER A 118 2.60 -11.68 4.34
C SER A 118 2.06 -11.40 2.93
N TRP A 119 2.28 -12.33 2.00
CA TRP A 119 1.68 -12.30 0.66
C TRP A 119 0.15 -12.30 0.72
N ASN A 120 -0.45 -13.08 1.63
CA ASN A 120 -1.89 -13.29 1.69
C ASN A 120 -2.62 -12.40 2.71
N THR A 121 -1.90 -11.55 3.42
CA THR A 121 -2.44 -10.76 4.55
C THR A 121 -3.64 -9.87 4.17
N LEU A 122 -3.74 -9.40 2.93
CA LEU A 122 -4.86 -8.56 2.48
C LEU A 122 -5.95 -9.32 1.74
N ASN A 123 -5.83 -10.63 1.52
CA ASN A 123 -6.77 -11.38 0.67
C ASN A 123 -8.21 -11.31 1.18
N VAL A 124 -8.44 -11.47 2.48
CA VAL A 124 -9.78 -11.39 3.08
C VAL A 124 -10.37 -10.00 2.93
N SER A 125 -9.58 -8.96 3.22
CA SER A 125 -10.02 -7.57 3.08
C SER A 125 -10.28 -7.19 1.61
N ASP A 126 -9.49 -7.74 0.67
CA ASP A 126 -9.71 -7.58 -0.77
C ASP A 126 -11.01 -8.25 -1.20
N LEU A 127 -11.25 -9.50 -0.77
CA LEU A 127 -12.45 -10.26 -1.09
C LEU A 127 -13.73 -9.51 -0.65
N HIS A 128 -13.76 -9.04 0.59
CA HIS A 128 -14.92 -8.26 1.08
C HIS A 128 -15.10 -6.95 0.31
N THR A 129 -14.01 -6.30 -0.08
CA THR A 129 -14.08 -5.06 -0.84
C THR A 129 -14.59 -5.29 -2.27
N ASP A 130 -14.08 -6.31 -2.95
CA ASP A 130 -14.43 -6.65 -4.33
C ASP A 130 -15.90 -7.11 -4.44
N ASN A 131 -16.36 -7.94 -3.49
CA ASN A 131 -17.74 -8.44 -3.47
C ASN A 131 -18.72 -7.45 -2.85
N ASN A 132 -18.29 -6.24 -2.50
CA ASN A 132 -19.10 -5.27 -1.75
C ASN A 132 -19.76 -5.88 -0.51
N SER A 133 -19.10 -6.85 0.12
CA SER A 133 -19.57 -7.57 1.31
C SER A 133 -18.91 -7.03 2.58
N MET A 134 -19.33 -7.58 3.72
CA MET A 134 -18.86 -7.16 5.03
C MET A 134 -18.68 -8.42 5.90
N PRO A 135 -17.61 -8.52 6.73
CA PRO A 135 -17.49 -9.61 7.70
C PRO A 135 -18.73 -9.73 8.58
N ASP A 136 -19.19 -10.95 8.85
CA ASP A 136 -20.47 -11.20 9.55
C ASP A 136 -20.50 -10.60 10.95
N ASP A 137 -19.39 -10.68 11.68
CA ASP A 137 -19.23 -10.07 13.02
C ASP A 137 -19.37 -8.54 12.97
N LEU A 138 -18.78 -7.88 12.00
CA LEU A 138 -18.94 -6.45 11.78
C LEU A 138 -20.36 -6.10 11.34
N LYS A 139 -20.93 -6.87 10.41
CA LYS A 139 -22.30 -6.68 9.93
C LYS A 139 -23.31 -6.77 11.08
N LYS A 140 -23.19 -7.78 11.95
CA LYS A 140 -24.04 -7.97 13.14
C LYS A 140 -24.00 -6.78 14.09
N VAL A 141 -22.82 -6.15 14.26
CA VAL A 141 -22.68 -5.00 15.16
C VAL A 141 -23.17 -3.72 14.51
N LEU A 142 -22.85 -3.45 13.26
CA LEU A 142 -23.28 -2.26 12.54
C LEU A 142 -24.80 -2.24 12.34
N SER A 143 -25.46 -3.38 12.12
CA SER A 143 -26.90 -3.46 11.91
C SER A 143 -27.76 -2.93 13.08
N LYS A 144 -27.17 -2.75 14.26
CA LYS A 144 -27.81 -2.15 15.43
C LYS A 144 -28.01 -0.62 15.31
N ASP A 145 -27.33 0.02 14.37
CA ASP A 145 -27.39 1.46 14.11
C ASP A 145 -27.53 1.72 12.61
N LYS A 146 -28.75 2.07 12.18
CA LYS A 146 -29.08 2.36 10.77
C LYS A 146 -28.19 3.46 10.15
N LYS A 147 -27.87 4.49 10.96
CA LYS A 147 -27.03 5.61 10.52
C LYS A 147 -25.57 5.15 10.31
N ALA A 148 -25.05 4.32 11.20
CA ALA A 148 -23.73 3.75 11.06
C ALA A 148 -23.62 2.86 9.81
N VAL A 149 -24.61 2.02 9.54
CA VAL A 149 -24.66 1.20 8.32
C VAL A 149 -24.62 2.07 7.07
N ALA A 150 -25.52 3.08 6.98
CA ALA A 150 -25.61 3.97 5.82
C ALA A 150 -24.28 4.70 5.57
N ASN A 151 -23.69 5.29 6.60
CA ASN A 151 -22.40 5.97 6.51
C ASN A 151 -21.27 5.03 6.11
N PHE A 152 -21.19 3.83 6.71
CA PHE A 152 -20.15 2.86 6.40
C PHE A 152 -20.20 2.39 4.94
N LEU A 153 -21.40 2.11 4.42
CA LEU A 153 -21.59 1.71 3.03
C LEU A 153 -21.27 2.85 2.05
N ALA A 154 -21.50 4.10 2.45
CA ALA A 154 -21.15 5.29 1.67
C ALA A 154 -19.62 5.59 1.68
N PHE A 155 -18.84 4.97 2.56
CA PHE A 155 -17.38 5.15 2.51
C PHE A 155 -16.80 4.57 1.22
N PRO A 156 -15.86 5.29 0.57
CA PRO A 156 -15.13 4.75 -0.57
C PRO A 156 -14.53 3.37 -0.26
N PRO A 157 -14.47 2.44 -1.23
CA PRO A 157 -14.01 1.06 -1.01
C PRO A 157 -12.67 0.95 -0.30
N GLY A 158 -11.71 1.82 -0.63
CA GLY A 158 -10.40 1.84 0.02
C GLY A 158 -10.45 2.14 1.53
N TYR A 159 -11.41 2.93 2.00
CA TYR A 159 -11.59 3.16 3.44
C TYR A 159 -12.24 1.95 4.12
N ARG A 160 -13.24 1.33 3.49
CA ARG A 160 -13.86 0.10 4.00
C ARG A 160 -12.84 -1.02 4.13
N LYS A 161 -12.00 -1.20 3.11
CA LYS A 161 -10.88 -2.16 3.13
C LYS A 161 -9.91 -1.92 4.30
N ARG A 162 -9.61 -0.67 4.64
CA ARG A 162 -8.76 -0.35 5.81
C ARG A 162 -9.39 -0.81 7.11
N PHE A 163 -10.71 -0.66 7.29
CA PHE A 163 -11.42 -1.18 8.46
C PHE A 163 -11.37 -2.71 8.49
N PHE A 164 -11.66 -3.40 7.37
CA PHE A 164 -11.61 -4.86 7.31
C PHE A 164 -10.22 -5.37 7.69
N PHE A 165 -9.18 -4.84 7.06
CA PHE A 165 -7.82 -5.22 7.38
C PHE A 165 -7.45 -4.95 8.85
N TRP A 166 -7.86 -3.82 9.40
CA TRP A 166 -7.58 -3.49 10.79
C TRP A 166 -8.27 -4.45 11.75
N ILE A 167 -9.52 -4.79 11.53
CA ILE A 167 -10.28 -5.76 12.33
C ILE A 167 -9.63 -7.14 12.24
N ASP A 168 -9.35 -7.63 11.02
CA ASP A 168 -8.77 -8.95 10.79
C ASP A 168 -7.34 -9.09 11.32
N SER A 169 -6.58 -8.00 11.41
CA SER A 169 -5.22 -8.03 11.97
C SER A 169 -5.17 -8.17 13.49
N ALA A 170 -6.32 -8.21 14.16
CA ALA A 170 -6.41 -8.48 15.61
C ALA A 170 -6.08 -9.94 15.90
N LYS A 171 -5.07 -10.16 16.74
CA LYS A 171 -4.66 -11.52 17.14
C LYS A 171 -5.52 -12.11 18.27
N ARG A 172 -6.17 -11.25 19.06
CA ARG A 172 -6.97 -11.65 20.22
C ARG A 172 -8.44 -11.31 19.98
N PRO A 173 -9.39 -12.17 20.39
CA PRO A 173 -10.82 -11.94 20.23
C PRO A 173 -11.29 -10.61 20.84
N GLU A 174 -10.78 -10.26 22.01
CA GLU A 174 -11.15 -9.02 22.73
C GLU A 174 -10.70 -7.79 21.91
N THR A 175 -9.52 -7.86 21.32
CA THR A 175 -9.00 -6.80 20.44
C THR A 175 -9.86 -6.67 19.20
N LYS A 176 -10.30 -7.80 18.62
CA LYS A 176 -11.18 -7.81 17.44
C LYS A 176 -12.53 -7.17 17.79
N ALA A 177 -13.13 -7.55 18.91
CA ALA A 177 -14.39 -6.99 19.38
C ALA A 177 -14.28 -5.47 19.63
N ALA A 178 -13.19 -5.02 20.28
CA ALA A 178 -12.94 -3.60 20.52
C ALA A 178 -12.81 -2.81 19.20
N ARG A 179 -12.14 -3.37 18.19
CA ARG A 179 -11.99 -2.75 16.85
C ARG A 179 -13.31 -2.67 16.11
N ILE A 180 -14.16 -3.69 16.20
CA ILE A 180 -15.52 -3.68 15.64
C ILE A 180 -16.36 -2.58 16.31
N LYS A 181 -16.34 -2.48 17.65
CA LYS A 181 -17.02 -1.42 18.40
C LYS A 181 -16.53 -0.04 17.97
N GLN A 182 -15.23 0.16 17.87
CA GLN A 182 -14.65 1.41 17.39
C GLN A 182 -15.07 1.75 15.96
N THR A 183 -15.19 0.74 15.09
CA THR A 183 -15.68 0.92 13.72
C THR A 183 -17.12 1.42 13.71
N LEU A 184 -18.00 0.86 14.56
CA LEU A 184 -19.38 1.33 14.74
C LEU A 184 -19.40 2.81 15.14
N LEU A 185 -18.66 3.21 16.16
CA LEU A 185 -18.60 4.59 16.63
C LEU A 185 -18.10 5.56 15.54
N MET A 186 -17.06 5.18 14.80
CA MET A 186 -16.54 5.98 13.70
C MET A 186 -17.55 6.09 12.55
N ALA A 187 -18.23 5.01 12.22
CA ALA A 187 -19.26 5.00 11.17
C ALA A 187 -20.48 5.85 11.58
N ALA A 188 -20.97 5.74 12.81
CA ALA A 188 -22.07 6.58 13.35
C ALA A 188 -21.72 8.07 13.28
N ALA A 189 -20.48 8.44 13.56
CA ALA A 189 -19.95 9.79 13.46
C ALA A 189 -19.55 10.21 12.03
N ASN A 190 -19.77 9.38 11.01
CA ASN A 190 -19.32 9.57 9.61
C ASN A 190 -17.81 9.87 9.50
N LYS A 191 -17.00 9.26 10.37
CA LYS A 191 -15.54 9.45 10.39
C LYS A 191 -14.81 8.30 9.73
N LYS A 192 -13.90 8.62 8.82
CA LYS A 192 -13.01 7.68 8.14
C LYS A 192 -11.66 7.58 8.85
N PRO A 193 -10.92 6.45 8.72
CA PRO A 193 -9.57 6.36 9.27
C PRO A 193 -8.65 7.43 8.67
N GLY A 194 -8.07 8.26 9.53
CA GLY A 194 -7.14 9.32 9.15
C GLY A 194 -5.68 8.84 9.08
N PRO A 195 -4.72 9.76 8.88
CA PRO A 195 -3.28 9.46 8.90
C PRO A 195 -2.81 8.90 10.25
N LYS A 196 -3.47 9.29 11.34
CA LYS A 196 -3.21 8.81 12.72
C LYS A 196 -3.97 7.52 13.08
N GLY A 197 -4.62 6.86 12.09
CA GLY A 197 -5.32 5.60 12.26
C GLY A 197 -6.80 5.72 12.61
N PHE A 198 -7.31 4.80 13.44
CA PHE A 198 -8.72 4.58 13.74
C PHE A 198 -9.11 5.27 15.06
N LYS A 199 -9.15 6.59 15.05
CA LYS A 199 -9.53 7.42 16.21
C LYS A 199 -10.75 8.30 15.87
N LEU A 200 -11.63 8.49 16.86
CA LEU A 200 -12.70 9.47 16.83
C LEU A 200 -12.16 10.88 16.95
#